data_0010c94a7eeee7a180831f637fcc1944
#
_entry.id   0010c94a7eeee7a180831f637fcc1944
#
_cell.length_a   1.000
_cell.length_b   1.000
_cell.length_c   1.000
_cell.angle_alpha   90.00
_cell.angle_beta   90.00
_cell.angle_gamma   90.00
#
_symmetry.space_group_name_H-M   'P 1'
#
loop_
_entity.id
_entity.type
_entity.pdbx_description
1 polymer ?
#
loop_
_entity_poly.entity_id
_entity_poly.type
_entity_poly.pdbx_seq_one_letter_code
_entity_poly.pdbx_strand_id
1 'polypeptide(L)'
;MNNVFVYLEIEGTTVADVSLELLTKGRKLANQLGCQLEAVAAGNNLAGIEKQVLPFGVDKLHVFDAPGLFPYTSLPHSSVLINLFKEEQPQICLMGATVIGRDLGPRVSSALTSGLTADCTSLEIGSHEDKKEGKTYENLLYQIRPAFGGNIVATIVNPEHRPQMATVREGVMKKEILDANYKGEVIKHDVANYVPETDYVCLLYTSPSPRD
;
A
#
# COMPACT_ATOMS: atom_id res chain seq x y z
N MET A 1 -15.28 3.54 10.64
CA MET A 1 -14.15 4.25 10.00
C MET A 1 -13.33 3.19 9.30
N ASN A 2 -12.95 3.41 8.06
CA ASN A 2 -12.26 2.40 7.28
C ASN A 2 -10.79 2.30 7.70
N ASN A 3 -10.17 1.14 7.46
CA ASN A 3 -8.89 0.76 8.06
C ASN A 3 -7.67 1.34 7.32
N VAL A 4 -6.50 1.24 7.95
CA VAL A 4 -5.19 1.55 7.34
C VAL A 4 -4.63 0.28 6.73
N PHE A 5 -4.27 0.31 5.45
CA PHE A 5 -3.69 -0.79 4.71
C PHE A 5 -2.22 -0.54 4.37
N VAL A 6 -1.43 -1.59 4.44
CA VAL A 6 -0.04 -1.61 3.98
C VAL A 6 0.14 -2.72 2.96
N TYR A 7 0.58 -2.37 1.75
CA TYR A 7 1.01 -3.36 0.78
C TYR A 7 2.42 -3.85 1.12
N LEU A 8 2.58 -5.16 1.22
CA LEU A 8 3.85 -5.79 1.56
C LEU A 8 4.61 -6.19 0.29
N GLU A 9 5.80 -5.67 0.13
CA GLU A 9 6.73 -6.14 -0.88
C GLU A 9 7.40 -7.42 -0.40
N ILE A 10 7.43 -8.42 -1.27
CA ILE A 10 7.94 -9.76 -0.96
C ILE A 10 9.20 -10.03 -1.81
N GLU A 11 10.30 -10.27 -1.14
CA GLU A 11 11.58 -10.67 -1.72
C GLU A 11 11.80 -12.17 -1.50
N GLY A 12 11.43 -12.98 -2.49
CA GLY A 12 11.39 -14.43 -2.34
C GLY A 12 10.33 -14.87 -1.32
N THR A 13 10.73 -15.20 -0.10
CA THR A 13 9.83 -15.58 1.02
C THR A 13 9.92 -14.59 2.19
N THR A 14 10.62 -13.47 2.02
CA THR A 14 10.85 -12.48 3.07
C THR A 14 10.13 -11.18 2.76
N VAL A 15 9.57 -10.54 3.78
CA VAL A 15 8.98 -9.21 3.66
C VAL A 15 10.09 -8.18 3.61
N ALA A 16 10.08 -7.30 2.62
CA ALA A 16 11.04 -6.22 2.46
C ALA A 16 11.04 -5.26 3.66
N ASP A 17 12.20 -4.74 4.05
CA ASP A 17 12.36 -3.89 5.23
C ASP A 17 11.48 -2.64 5.18
N VAL A 18 11.33 -2.02 4.02
CA VAL A 18 10.45 -0.86 3.83
C VAL A 18 9.00 -1.17 4.23
N SER A 19 8.52 -2.38 3.93
CA SER A 19 7.16 -2.80 4.31
C SER A 19 7.03 -2.96 5.83
N LEU A 20 8.05 -3.47 6.51
CA LEU A 20 8.07 -3.59 7.97
C LEU A 20 8.14 -2.22 8.67
N GLU A 21 8.87 -1.27 8.10
CA GLU A 21 8.86 0.14 8.53
C GLU A 21 7.44 0.73 8.39
N LEU A 22 6.76 0.46 7.27
CA LEU A 22 5.41 0.93 7.01
C LEU A 22 4.36 0.29 7.92
N LEU A 23 4.52 -0.98 8.31
CA LEU A 23 3.66 -1.59 9.32
C LEU A 23 3.76 -0.86 10.66
N THR A 24 4.97 -0.52 11.10
CA THR A 24 5.18 0.27 12.33
C THR A 24 4.49 1.63 12.25
N LYS A 25 4.63 2.33 11.13
CA LYS A 25 3.97 3.62 10.93
C LYS A 25 2.46 3.48 10.80
N GLY A 26 2.00 2.50 10.04
CA GLY A 26 0.59 2.15 9.86
C GLY A 26 -0.11 1.87 11.19
N ARG A 27 0.54 1.14 12.10
CA ARG A 27 0.00 0.91 13.46
C ARG A 27 -0.21 2.20 14.24
N LYS A 28 0.76 3.12 14.17
CA LYS A 28 0.65 4.43 14.83
C LYS A 28 -0.50 5.26 14.25
N LEU A 29 -0.66 5.25 12.92
CA LEU A 29 -1.78 5.95 12.24
C LEU A 29 -3.13 5.31 12.58
N ALA A 30 -3.22 3.97 12.54
CA ALA A 30 -4.44 3.25 12.88
C ALA A 30 -4.89 3.50 14.33
N ASN A 31 -3.94 3.56 15.28
CA ASN A 31 -4.22 3.90 16.67
C ASN A 31 -4.76 5.33 16.81
N GLN A 32 -4.21 6.31 16.07
CA GLN A 32 -4.70 7.69 16.09
C GLN A 32 -6.11 7.81 15.50
N LEU A 33 -6.41 7.00 14.47
CA LEU A 33 -7.72 6.96 13.82
C LEU A 33 -8.75 6.10 14.56
N GLY A 34 -8.33 5.30 15.53
CA GLY A 34 -9.21 4.32 16.21
C GLY A 34 -9.71 3.21 15.29
N CYS A 35 -8.88 2.75 14.34
CA CYS A 35 -9.21 1.72 13.37
C CYS A 35 -8.18 0.59 13.35
N GLN A 36 -8.39 -0.42 12.51
CA GLN A 36 -7.48 -1.56 12.36
C GLN A 36 -6.33 -1.24 11.40
N LEU A 37 -5.19 -1.93 11.62
CA LEU A 37 -4.11 -2.04 10.67
C LEU A 37 -4.26 -3.35 9.90
N GLU A 38 -4.36 -3.26 8.58
CA GLU A 38 -4.43 -4.41 7.70
C GLU A 38 -3.23 -4.44 6.75
N ALA A 39 -2.78 -5.62 6.39
CA ALA A 39 -1.67 -5.80 5.47
C ALA A 39 -2.06 -6.72 4.31
N VAL A 40 -1.47 -6.48 3.14
CA VAL A 40 -1.70 -7.27 1.93
C VAL A 40 -0.39 -7.86 1.45
N ALA A 41 -0.30 -9.19 1.44
CA ALA A 41 0.80 -9.96 0.87
C ALA A 41 0.34 -10.66 -0.41
N ALA A 42 0.99 -10.35 -1.53
CA ALA A 42 0.74 -11.01 -2.82
C ALA A 42 2.06 -11.60 -3.35
N GLY A 43 2.06 -12.88 -3.67
CA GLY A 43 3.28 -13.56 -4.12
C GLY A 43 3.09 -15.06 -4.31
N ASN A 44 4.17 -15.83 -4.18
CA ASN A 44 4.18 -17.27 -4.30
C ASN A 44 4.97 -17.91 -3.16
N ASN A 45 4.47 -19.01 -2.61
CA ASN A 45 5.05 -19.71 -1.47
C ASN A 45 5.12 -18.85 -0.19
N LEU A 46 4.03 -18.19 0.16
CA LEU A 46 3.91 -17.28 1.30
C LEU A 46 3.64 -17.98 2.64
N ALA A 47 3.83 -19.30 2.73
CA ALA A 47 3.64 -20.05 3.97
C ALA A 47 4.55 -19.51 5.09
N GLY A 48 3.95 -19.13 6.23
CA GLY A 48 4.69 -18.59 7.38
C GLY A 48 4.96 -17.10 7.34
N ILE A 49 4.49 -16.37 6.31
CA ILE A 49 4.65 -14.91 6.19
C ILE A 49 4.05 -14.16 7.37
N GLU A 50 2.99 -14.70 7.99
CA GLU A 50 2.33 -14.14 9.15
C GLU A 50 3.29 -13.94 10.34
N LYS A 51 4.31 -14.80 10.50
CA LYS A 51 5.30 -14.70 11.57
C LYS A 51 6.20 -13.47 11.44
N GLN A 52 6.38 -12.98 10.20
CA GLN A 52 7.16 -11.78 9.93
C GLN A 52 6.34 -10.50 10.08
N VAL A 53 5.02 -10.58 9.95
CA VAL A 53 4.11 -9.43 9.80
C VAL A 53 3.33 -9.13 11.08
N LEU A 54 2.71 -10.15 11.70
CA LEU A 54 1.86 -9.97 12.88
C LEU A 54 2.56 -9.28 14.06
N PRO A 55 3.85 -9.52 14.35
CA PRO A 55 4.56 -8.85 15.45
C PRO A 55 4.58 -7.33 15.39
N PHE A 56 4.29 -6.74 14.23
CA PHE A 56 4.17 -5.29 14.05
C PHE A 56 2.79 -4.74 14.40
N GLY A 57 1.89 -5.58 14.92
CA GLY A 57 0.54 -5.18 15.33
C GLY A 57 -0.47 -5.15 14.20
N VAL A 58 -0.33 -6.05 13.23
CA VAL A 58 -1.28 -6.21 12.13
C VAL A 58 -2.51 -6.97 12.62
N ASP A 59 -3.67 -6.33 12.52
CA ASP A 59 -4.95 -6.91 12.96
C ASP A 59 -5.48 -7.93 11.95
N LYS A 60 -5.31 -7.65 10.64
CA LYS A 60 -5.66 -8.58 9.56
C LYS A 60 -4.57 -8.64 8.50
N LEU A 61 -4.21 -9.84 8.10
CA LEU A 61 -3.29 -10.10 6.99
C LEU A 61 -4.02 -10.80 5.85
N HIS A 62 -4.18 -10.11 4.74
CA HIS A 62 -4.73 -10.65 3.50
C HIS A 62 -3.61 -11.30 2.69
N VAL A 63 -3.72 -12.60 2.44
CA VAL A 63 -2.69 -13.39 1.73
C VAL A 63 -3.24 -13.87 0.39
N PHE A 64 -2.54 -13.49 -0.67
CA PHE A 64 -2.75 -13.91 -2.05
C PHE A 64 -1.54 -14.74 -2.49
N ASP A 65 -1.64 -16.06 -2.42
CA ASP A 65 -0.54 -16.99 -2.67
C ASP A 65 -0.81 -17.80 -3.94
N ALA A 66 -0.15 -17.44 -5.05
CA ALA A 66 -0.28 -18.16 -6.31
C ALA A 66 0.99 -18.04 -7.18
N PRO A 67 1.35 -19.08 -7.98
CA PRO A 67 2.52 -19.03 -8.84
C PRO A 67 2.56 -17.85 -9.81
N GLY A 68 1.40 -17.40 -10.30
CA GLY A 68 1.28 -16.28 -11.22
C GLY A 68 1.56 -14.90 -10.61
N LEU A 69 1.70 -14.80 -9.29
CA LEU A 69 2.06 -13.58 -8.59
C LEU A 69 3.57 -13.44 -8.33
N PHE A 70 4.38 -14.37 -8.80
CA PHE A 70 5.84 -14.29 -8.73
C PHE A 70 6.50 -14.74 -10.04
N PRO A 71 7.49 -13.99 -10.57
CA PRO A 71 7.96 -12.69 -10.08
C PRO A 71 6.90 -11.59 -10.19
N TYR A 72 7.14 -10.44 -9.55
CA TYR A 72 6.22 -9.30 -9.62
C TYR A 72 5.90 -8.93 -11.08
N THR A 73 4.61 -8.79 -11.36
CA THR A 73 4.10 -8.24 -12.61
C THR A 73 2.98 -7.24 -12.29
N SER A 74 2.91 -6.14 -13.05
CA SER A 74 2.06 -5.00 -12.71
C SER A 74 0.57 -5.32 -12.69
N LEU A 75 0.07 -6.05 -13.71
CA LEU A 75 -1.37 -6.27 -13.87
C LEU A 75 -1.96 -7.16 -12.77
N PRO A 76 -1.42 -8.37 -12.49
CA PRO A 76 -1.97 -9.23 -11.45
C PRO A 76 -1.98 -8.56 -10.07
N HIS A 77 -0.86 -7.91 -9.68
CA HIS A 77 -0.79 -7.21 -8.39
C HIS A 77 -1.72 -6.02 -8.33
N SER A 78 -1.90 -5.27 -9.44
CA SER A 78 -2.88 -4.18 -9.49
C SER A 78 -4.30 -4.71 -9.29
N SER A 79 -4.66 -5.81 -9.96
CA SER A 79 -6.00 -6.40 -9.87
C SER A 79 -6.30 -6.92 -8.47
N VAL A 80 -5.33 -7.55 -7.80
CA VAL A 80 -5.45 -7.93 -6.38
C VAL A 80 -5.84 -6.72 -5.54
N LEU A 81 -5.06 -5.64 -5.60
CA LEU A 81 -5.30 -4.47 -4.75
C LEU A 81 -6.57 -3.73 -5.12
N ILE A 82 -6.85 -3.53 -6.41
CA ILE A 82 -8.04 -2.81 -6.86
C ILE A 82 -9.31 -3.53 -6.41
N ASN A 83 -9.37 -4.85 -6.57
CA ASN A 83 -10.55 -5.61 -6.21
C ASN A 83 -10.70 -5.72 -4.68
N LEU A 84 -9.63 -5.98 -3.95
CA LEU A 84 -9.64 -5.97 -2.49
C LEU A 84 -10.09 -4.59 -1.94
N PHE A 85 -9.59 -3.49 -2.50
CA PHE A 85 -9.92 -2.14 -2.02
C PHE A 85 -11.33 -1.68 -2.41
N LYS A 86 -11.93 -2.26 -3.44
CA LYS A 86 -13.36 -2.07 -3.72
C LYS A 86 -14.24 -2.75 -2.68
N GLU A 87 -13.81 -3.88 -2.14
CA GLU A 87 -14.51 -4.62 -1.08
C GLU A 87 -14.30 -3.97 0.29
N GLU A 88 -13.05 -3.75 0.68
CA GLU A 88 -12.67 -3.29 2.03
C GLU A 88 -12.74 -1.77 2.22
N GLN A 89 -12.69 -1.00 1.14
CA GLN A 89 -12.76 0.48 1.14
C GLN A 89 -11.82 1.15 2.14
N PRO A 90 -10.51 0.96 2.03
CA PRO A 90 -9.54 1.49 2.99
C PRO A 90 -9.59 3.02 3.11
N GLN A 91 -9.30 3.53 4.32
CA GLN A 91 -9.11 4.95 4.57
C GLN A 91 -7.75 5.42 4.02
N ILE A 92 -6.72 4.62 4.28
CA ILE A 92 -5.32 4.91 3.93
C ILE A 92 -4.71 3.65 3.31
N CYS A 93 -3.86 3.84 2.30
CA CYS A 93 -3.01 2.78 1.77
C CYS A 93 -1.56 3.26 1.66
N LEU A 94 -0.64 2.51 2.27
CA LEU A 94 0.79 2.78 2.27
C LEU A 94 1.55 1.72 1.47
N MET A 95 2.55 2.17 0.70
CA MET A 95 3.45 1.32 -0.10
C MET A 95 4.89 1.85 0.03
N GLY A 96 5.89 1.02 -0.21
CA GLY A 96 7.28 1.47 -0.35
C GLY A 96 7.46 2.35 -1.61
N ALA A 97 8.34 3.35 -1.56
CA ALA A 97 8.72 4.13 -2.75
C ALA A 97 9.84 3.42 -3.54
N THR A 98 9.76 2.13 -3.67
CA THR A 98 10.62 1.22 -4.43
C THR A 98 10.25 1.22 -5.90
N VAL A 99 10.96 0.41 -6.70
CA VAL A 99 10.60 0.17 -8.11
C VAL A 99 9.17 -0.40 -8.22
N ILE A 100 8.82 -1.35 -7.34
CA ILE A 100 7.49 -1.98 -7.33
C ILE A 100 6.41 -0.96 -6.92
N GLY A 101 6.58 -0.27 -5.80
CA GLY A 101 5.57 0.66 -5.33
C GLY A 101 5.37 1.88 -6.25
N ARG A 102 6.42 2.30 -6.97
CA ARG A 102 6.34 3.38 -7.97
C ARG A 102 5.62 2.96 -9.25
N ASP A 103 5.57 1.67 -9.57
CA ASP A 103 4.77 1.13 -10.66
C ASP A 103 3.33 0.83 -10.20
N LEU A 104 3.17 0.14 -9.09
CA LEU A 104 1.89 -0.35 -8.58
C LEU A 104 0.99 0.78 -8.05
N GLY A 105 1.55 1.68 -7.24
CA GLY A 105 0.80 2.74 -6.57
C GLY A 105 0.00 3.63 -7.54
N PRO A 106 0.59 4.20 -8.59
CA PRO A 106 -0.13 5.02 -9.58
C PRO A 106 -1.24 4.26 -10.31
N ARG A 107 -1.04 2.97 -10.62
CA ARG A 107 -2.06 2.14 -11.28
C ARG A 107 -3.27 1.93 -10.40
N VAL A 108 -3.06 1.56 -9.14
CA VAL A 108 -4.14 1.36 -8.16
C VAL A 108 -4.86 2.68 -7.88
N SER A 109 -4.11 3.77 -7.65
CA SER A 109 -4.65 5.11 -7.42
C SER A 109 -5.53 5.58 -8.59
N SER A 110 -5.06 5.42 -9.82
CA SER A 110 -5.81 5.78 -11.03
C SER A 110 -7.10 4.98 -11.17
N ALA A 111 -7.05 3.66 -10.96
CA ALA A 111 -8.21 2.79 -11.09
C ALA A 111 -9.28 3.05 -10.02
N LEU A 112 -8.87 3.49 -8.84
CA LEU A 112 -9.77 3.85 -7.74
C LEU A 112 -10.18 5.33 -7.74
N THR A 113 -9.70 6.12 -8.70
CA THR A 113 -9.92 7.57 -8.78
C THR A 113 -9.51 8.26 -7.47
N SER A 114 -8.40 7.83 -6.89
CA SER A 114 -7.85 8.36 -5.63
C SER A 114 -6.54 9.11 -5.85
N GLY A 115 -6.12 9.93 -4.86
CA GLY A 115 -4.85 10.64 -4.92
C GLY A 115 -3.71 9.81 -4.36
N LEU A 116 -2.53 9.89 -5.00
CA LEU A 116 -1.29 9.27 -4.52
C LEU A 116 -0.19 10.34 -4.39
N THR A 117 0.43 10.44 -3.22
CA THR A 117 1.65 11.22 -3.05
C THR A 117 2.86 10.30 -3.05
N ALA A 118 3.79 10.56 -3.96
CA ALA A 118 4.99 9.74 -4.11
C ALA A 118 6.14 10.24 -3.24
N ASP A 119 6.95 9.29 -2.73
CA ASP A 119 8.24 9.53 -2.09
C ASP A 119 8.15 10.36 -0.81
N CYS A 120 7.15 10.07 0.02
CA CYS A 120 6.96 10.72 1.32
C CYS A 120 8.09 10.37 2.28
N THR A 121 8.42 11.34 3.15
CA THR A 121 9.40 11.17 4.23
C THR A 121 8.78 11.25 5.62
N SER A 122 7.56 11.78 5.75
CA SER A 122 6.75 11.75 6.97
C SER A 122 5.28 11.61 6.65
N LEU A 123 4.54 11.04 7.58
CA LEU A 123 3.08 10.84 7.51
C LEU A 123 2.48 11.21 8.87
N GLU A 124 1.41 11.98 8.88
CA GLU A 124 0.74 12.41 10.12
C GLU A 124 -0.77 12.45 9.90
N ILE A 125 -1.56 12.38 10.98
CA ILE A 125 -3.01 12.60 10.92
C ILE A 125 -3.29 14.03 11.35
N GLY A 126 -4.15 14.71 10.59
CA GLY A 126 -4.56 16.07 10.89
C GLY A 126 -5.92 16.42 10.30
N SER A 127 -6.27 17.72 10.38
CA SER A 127 -7.48 18.28 9.81
C SER A 127 -7.14 19.43 8.85
N HIS A 128 -7.94 19.61 7.81
CA HIS A 128 -7.78 20.70 6.86
C HIS A 128 -9.07 21.47 6.69
N GLU A 129 -8.99 22.78 6.82
CA GLU A 129 -10.08 23.71 6.57
C GLU A 129 -9.96 24.26 5.14
N ASP A 130 -10.93 23.95 4.29
CA ASP A 130 -11.08 24.62 3.01
C ASP A 130 -11.83 25.95 3.21
N LYS A 131 -11.06 27.04 3.20
CA LYS A 131 -11.59 28.40 3.41
C LYS A 131 -12.50 28.88 2.28
N LYS A 132 -12.42 28.25 1.08
CA LYS A 132 -13.27 28.63 -0.05
C LYS A 132 -14.66 28.02 0.08
N GLU A 133 -14.72 26.78 0.55
CA GLU A 133 -15.99 26.05 0.74
C GLU A 133 -16.52 26.17 2.18
N GLY A 134 -15.72 26.68 3.12
CA GLY A 134 -16.06 26.75 4.55
C GLY A 134 -16.21 25.37 5.19
N LYS A 135 -15.51 24.35 4.64
CA LYS A 135 -15.65 22.97 5.04
C LYS A 135 -14.38 22.48 5.75
N THR A 136 -14.55 21.84 6.89
CA THR A 136 -13.44 21.22 7.63
C THR A 136 -13.45 19.71 7.39
N TYR A 137 -12.31 19.19 6.98
CA TYR A 137 -12.07 17.77 6.77
C TYR A 137 -11.20 17.25 7.92
N GLU A 138 -11.72 16.26 8.63
CA GLU A 138 -11.05 15.61 9.75
C GLU A 138 -10.38 14.29 9.33
N ASN A 139 -9.40 13.83 10.12
CA ASN A 139 -8.76 12.54 9.94
C ASN A 139 -8.08 12.36 8.57
N LEU A 140 -7.46 13.43 8.08
CA LEU A 140 -6.70 13.40 6.84
C LEU A 140 -5.28 12.91 7.07
N LEU A 141 -4.76 12.17 6.09
CA LEU A 141 -3.36 11.82 6.02
C LEU A 141 -2.56 13.01 5.47
N TYR A 142 -1.73 13.62 6.29
CA TYR A 142 -0.70 14.57 5.86
C TYR A 142 0.46 13.79 5.26
N GLN A 143 0.64 13.97 3.97
CA GLN A 143 1.64 13.29 3.16
C GLN A 143 2.78 14.27 2.91
N ILE A 144 3.85 14.13 3.71
CA ILE A 144 4.92 15.11 3.79
C ILE A 144 6.12 14.61 2.99
N ARG A 145 6.57 15.43 2.05
CA ARG A 145 7.72 15.14 1.20
C ARG A 145 8.59 16.36 0.95
N PRO A 146 9.92 16.19 0.74
CA PRO A 146 10.75 17.28 0.27
C PRO A 146 10.33 17.70 -1.14
N ALA A 147 10.24 19.00 -1.37
CA ALA A 147 10.06 19.62 -2.67
C ALA A 147 11.42 20.06 -3.24
N PHE A 148 11.41 20.80 -4.35
CA PHE A 148 12.60 21.19 -5.10
C PHE A 148 13.79 21.62 -4.23
N GLY A 149 14.96 21.02 -4.47
CA GLY A 149 16.22 21.39 -3.85
C GLY A 149 16.40 21.01 -2.37
N GLY A 150 15.46 20.25 -1.78
CA GLY A 150 15.57 19.77 -0.40
C GLY A 150 15.29 20.79 0.70
N ASN A 151 15.15 22.09 0.37
CA ASN A 151 14.94 23.16 1.34
C ASN A 151 13.45 23.47 1.61
N ILE A 152 12.56 22.90 0.82
CA ILE A 152 11.12 23.11 0.95
C ILE A 152 10.47 21.76 1.24
N VAL A 153 9.57 21.75 2.23
CA VAL A 153 8.76 20.58 2.57
C VAL A 153 7.32 20.86 2.16
N ALA A 154 6.76 19.97 1.35
CA ALA A 154 5.36 20.04 0.94
C ALA A 154 4.53 19.08 1.80
N THR A 155 3.44 19.59 2.36
CA THR A 155 2.39 18.77 2.99
C THR A 155 1.22 18.68 2.03
N ILE A 156 0.89 17.47 1.60
CA ILE A 156 -0.16 17.19 0.63
C ILE A 156 -1.29 16.46 1.35
N VAL A 157 -2.53 16.83 1.04
CA VAL A 157 -3.74 16.23 1.59
C VAL A 157 -4.68 15.82 0.47
N ASN A 158 -5.45 14.75 0.67
CA ASN A 158 -6.49 14.29 -0.22
C ASN A 158 -7.82 14.22 0.55
N PRO A 159 -8.60 15.32 0.60
CA PRO A 159 -9.77 15.40 1.46
C PRO A 159 -10.97 14.57 0.97
N GLU A 160 -11.17 14.40 -0.32
CA GLU A 160 -12.42 13.89 -0.87
C GLU A 160 -12.37 12.42 -1.26
N HIS A 161 -11.23 11.92 -1.72
CA HIS A 161 -11.14 10.59 -2.31
C HIS A 161 -10.44 9.59 -1.37
N ARG A 162 -10.82 8.32 -1.47
CA ARG A 162 -10.27 7.21 -0.69
C ARG A 162 -9.88 6.05 -1.62
N PRO A 163 -8.85 5.28 -1.23
CA PRO A 163 -7.96 5.50 -0.09
C PRO A 163 -7.04 6.73 -0.29
N GLN A 164 -6.60 7.36 0.81
CA GLN A 164 -5.50 8.31 0.77
C GLN A 164 -4.21 7.51 0.60
N MET A 165 -3.56 7.61 -0.56
CA MET A 165 -2.42 6.76 -0.89
C MET A 165 -1.10 7.50 -0.80
N ALA A 166 -0.09 6.83 -0.24
CA ALA A 166 1.27 7.34 -0.19
C ALA A 166 2.29 6.24 -0.51
N THR A 167 3.29 6.56 -1.34
CA THR A 167 4.52 5.79 -1.32
C THR A 167 5.54 6.47 -0.41
N VAL A 168 6.27 5.69 0.38
CA VAL A 168 7.17 6.19 1.41
C VAL A 168 8.59 5.74 1.11
N ARG A 169 9.53 6.69 1.21
CA ARG A 169 10.95 6.42 1.00
C ARG A 169 11.45 5.39 2.01
N GLU A 170 12.25 4.46 1.54
CA GLU A 170 12.93 3.47 2.36
C GLU A 170 13.90 4.11 3.35
N GLY A 171 14.02 3.54 4.56
CA GLY A 171 14.95 3.98 5.59
C GLY A 171 14.58 5.27 6.32
N VAL A 172 13.37 5.84 6.08
CA VAL A 172 12.92 7.07 6.75
C VAL A 172 11.96 6.80 7.91
N MET A 173 11.35 5.63 7.93
CA MET A 173 10.48 5.22 9.04
C MET A 173 11.21 4.22 9.93
N LYS A 174 10.78 4.13 11.20
CA LYS A 174 11.37 3.17 12.13
C LYS A 174 10.72 1.80 11.96
N LYS A 175 11.54 0.75 12.04
CA LYS A 175 11.10 -0.64 12.13
C LYS A 175 11.09 -1.06 13.61
N GLU A 176 9.92 -1.19 14.22
CA GLU A 176 9.75 -1.50 15.65
C GLU A 176 8.69 -2.60 15.82
N ILE A 177 9.07 -3.72 16.41
CA ILE A 177 8.13 -4.78 16.78
C ILE A 177 7.26 -4.28 17.94
N LEU A 178 5.95 -4.41 17.81
CA LEU A 178 4.99 -4.04 18.84
C LEU A 178 4.90 -5.11 19.92
N ASP A 179 4.63 -6.35 19.50
CA ASP A 179 4.52 -7.53 20.38
C ASP A 179 4.85 -8.79 19.57
N ALA A 180 5.88 -9.52 19.99
CA ALA A 180 6.30 -10.74 19.32
C ALA A 180 5.20 -11.85 19.29
N ASN A 181 4.23 -11.78 20.19
CA ASN A 181 3.11 -12.72 20.30
C ASN A 181 1.78 -12.14 19.81
N TYR A 182 1.80 -11.02 19.09
CA TYR A 182 0.59 -10.38 18.59
C TYR A 182 -0.20 -11.34 17.70
N LYS A 183 -1.51 -11.40 17.96
CA LYS A 183 -2.44 -12.31 17.26
C LYS A 183 -3.35 -11.47 16.39
N GLY A 184 -3.11 -11.52 15.10
CA GLY A 184 -4.00 -10.99 14.08
C GLY A 184 -4.69 -12.11 13.31
N GLU A 185 -5.72 -11.76 12.58
CA GLU A 185 -6.42 -12.64 11.66
C GLU A 185 -5.62 -12.81 10.36
N VAL A 186 -5.53 -14.05 9.84
CA VAL A 186 -4.91 -14.34 8.54
C VAL A 186 -5.99 -14.81 7.59
N ILE A 187 -6.25 -14.03 6.55
CA ILE A 187 -7.27 -14.29 5.55
C ILE A 187 -6.58 -14.72 4.25
N LYS A 188 -6.77 -15.98 3.86
CA LYS A 188 -6.27 -16.49 2.59
C LYS A 188 -7.35 -16.33 1.53
N HIS A 189 -7.01 -15.62 0.46
CA HIS A 189 -7.90 -15.38 -0.66
C HIS A 189 -7.63 -16.36 -1.81
N ASP A 190 -8.68 -16.77 -2.48
CA ASP A 190 -8.54 -17.43 -3.77
C ASP A 190 -8.21 -16.38 -4.83
N VAL A 191 -7.00 -16.42 -5.35
CA VAL A 191 -6.48 -15.43 -6.30
C VAL A 191 -7.32 -15.33 -7.57
N ALA A 192 -7.93 -16.44 -8.01
CA ALA A 192 -8.78 -16.47 -9.21
C ALA A 192 -10.01 -15.54 -9.10
N ASN A 193 -10.47 -15.24 -7.90
CA ASN A 193 -11.57 -14.30 -7.70
C ASN A 193 -11.14 -12.82 -7.83
N TYR A 194 -9.84 -12.53 -7.77
CA TYR A 194 -9.30 -11.17 -7.76
C TYR A 194 -8.52 -10.83 -9.03
N VAL A 195 -7.93 -11.83 -9.69
CA VAL A 195 -7.06 -11.64 -10.85
C VAL A 195 -7.64 -12.39 -12.04
N PRO A 196 -8.12 -11.69 -13.08
CA PRO A 196 -8.58 -12.33 -14.30
C PRO A 196 -7.40 -12.98 -15.05
N GLU A 197 -7.66 -14.11 -15.74
CA GLU A 197 -6.64 -14.84 -16.50
C GLU A 197 -5.91 -13.97 -17.53
N THR A 198 -6.59 -12.97 -18.08
CA THR A 198 -6.01 -12.02 -19.03
C THR A 198 -4.86 -11.20 -18.48
N ASP A 199 -4.79 -10.99 -17.16
CA ASP A 199 -3.74 -10.19 -16.53
C ASP A 199 -2.40 -10.93 -16.45
N TYR A 200 -2.40 -12.25 -16.62
CA TYR A 200 -1.18 -13.06 -16.69
C TYR A 200 -0.61 -13.13 -18.11
N VAL A 201 -1.33 -12.64 -19.11
CA VAL A 201 -0.90 -12.69 -20.51
C VAL A 201 -0.06 -11.46 -20.85
N CYS A 202 1.24 -11.66 -21.01
CA CYS A 202 2.12 -10.65 -21.60
C CYS A 202 1.92 -10.67 -23.12
N LEU A 203 1.31 -9.62 -23.69
CA LEU A 203 1.26 -9.43 -25.13
C LEU A 203 2.66 -9.07 -25.63
N LEU A 204 3.41 -10.06 -26.07
CA LEU A 204 4.62 -9.85 -26.85
C LEU A 204 4.19 -9.36 -28.25
N TYR A 205 4.29 -8.05 -28.47
CA TYR A 205 4.19 -7.50 -29.82
C TYR A 205 5.45 -7.88 -30.59
N THR A 206 5.35 -8.89 -31.42
CA THR A 206 6.35 -9.21 -32.45
C THR A 206 6.05 -8.42 -33.74
N SER A 207 5.78 -7.12 -33.60
CA SER A 207 5.73 -6.25 -34.78
C SER A 207 7.17 -6.01 -35.23
N PRO A 208 7.51 -6.33 -36.49
CA PRO A 208 8.84 -6.01 -37.00
C PRO A 208 9.08 -4.48 -36.85
N SER A 209 10.25 -4.13 -36.34
CA SER A 209 10.66 -2.73 -36.26
C SER A 209 10.66 -2.14 -37.66
N PRO A 210 10.17 -0.90 -37.87
CA PRO A 210 10.31 -0.22 -39.15
C PRO A 210 11.77 -0.03 -39.63
N ARG A 211 12.75 -0.49 -38.85
CA ARG A 211 14.19 -0.44 -39.10
C ARG A 211 14.79 -1.82 -39.43
N ASP A 212 14.02 -2.87 -39.38
CA ASP A 212 14.39 -4.21 -39.88
C ASP A 212 13.89 -4.35 -41.33
#